data_7ac2f41b191c70e1066e4c16e467fa1a
#
_entry.id   7ac2f41b191c70e1066e4c16e467fa1a
#
_cell.length_a   1.000
_cell.length_b   1.000
_cell.length_c   1.000
_cell.angle_alpha   90.00
_cell.angle_beta   90.00
_cell.angle_gamma   90.00
#
_symmetry.space_group_name_H-M   'P 1'
#
loop_
_entity.id
_entity.type
_entity.pdbx_description
1 polymer ?
#
loop_
_entity_poly.entity_id
_entity_poly.type
_entity_poly.pdbx_seq_one_letter_code
_entity_poly.pdbx_strand_id
1 'polypeptide(L)'
;FDIHNPLVAAGPDLKTRVEIDVPSGNVDFAPTFLHLLDLDIPRPMQGRVLHDALRDGSDPTMAAIETTEVTVENEDGSYVLTAVLSGVDGRSYLDYTTVERRDLVAERD
;
A
#
# COMPACT_ATOMS: atom_id res chain seq x y z
N PHE A 1 13.58 0.06 9.10
CA PHE A 1 13.54 -0.52 7.76
C PHE A 1 12.37 0.06 6.98
N ASP A 2 12.70 0.85 5.98
CA ASP A 2 11.68 1.57 5.21
C ASP A 2 11.35 0.82 3.92
N ILE A 3 10.09 0.45 3.75
CA ILE A 3 9.60 -0.22 2.55
C ILE A 3 8.94 0.76 1.57
N HIS A 4 8.86 2.03 1.92
CA HIS A 4 8.26 3.05 1.07
C HIS A 4 9.31 3.67 0.15
N ASN A 5 8.96 3.76 -1.12
CA ASN A 5 9.76 4.43 -2.13
C ASN A 5 8.99 5.62 -2.68
N PRO A 6 9.68 6.73 -2.97
CA PRO A 6 8.99 7.85 -3.60
C PRO A 6 8.55 7.50 -5.01
N LEU A 7 7.39 8.00 -5.40
CA LEU A 7 6.88 7.94 -6.76
C LEU A 7 6.57 9.35 -7.21
N VAL A 8 7.23 9.77 -8.28
CA VAL A 8 6.98 11.07 -8.92
C VAL A 8 6.57 10.81 -10.35
N ALA A 9 5.45 11.38 -10.76
CA ALA A 9 4.92 11.19 -12.10
C ALA A 9 4.44 12.53 -12.67
N ALA A 10 4.61 12.70 -13.96
CA ALA A 10 4.17 13.90 -14.66
C ALA A 10 3.72 13.54 -16.08
N GLY A 11 2.74 14.27 -16.57
CA GLY A 11 2.21 14.08 -17.91
C GLY A 11 0.82 14.70 -18.07
N PRO A 12 0.30 14.76 -19.30
CA PRO A 12 -0.98 15.44 -19.57
C PRO A 12 -2.17 14.74 -18.94
N ASP A 13 -2.08 13.44 -18.68
CA ASP A 13 -3.19 12.66 -18.10
C ASP A 13 -3.11 12.56 -16.58
N LEU A 14 -2.11 13.18 -15.97
CA LEU A 14 -1.89 13.11 -14.54
C LEU A 14 -2.18 14.44 -13.86
N LYS A 15 -2.60 14.37 -12.59
CA LYS A 15 -2.78 15.56 -11.77
C LYS A 15 -1.43 16.28 -11.59
N THR A 16 -1.47 17.61 -11.55
CA THR A 16 -0.27 18.43 -11.36
C THR A 16 -0.25 19.04 -9.97
N ARG A 17 0.95 19.20 -9.42
CA ARG A 17 1.19 19.88 -8.14
C ARG A 17 0.38 19.29 -6.99
N VAL A 18 0.25 17.96 -6.99
CA VAL A 18 -0.51 17.23 -5.97
C VAL A 18 0.42 16.27 -5.27
N GLU A 19 0.30 16.20 -3.97
CA GLU A 19 0.89 15.14 -3.16
C GLU A 19 -0.22 14.21 -2.71
N ILE A 20 -0.11 12.92 -3.03
CA ILE A 20 -1.17 11.95 -2.81
C ILE A 20 -0.70 10.94 -1.77
N ASP A 21 -1.46 10.82 -0.69
CA ASP A 21 -1.18 9.91 0.42
C ASP A 21 -1.97 8.61 0.34
N VAL A 22 -2.74 8.40 -0.73
CA VAL A 22 -3.48 7.16 -0.92
C VAL A 22 -2.50 6.02 -1.18
N PRO A 23 -2.62 4.90 -0.47
CA PRO A 23 -1.70 3.77 -0.66
C PRO A 23 -1.66 3.28 -2.10
N SER A 24 -0.45 2.96 -2.56
CA SER A 24 -0.20 2.42 -3.90
C SER A 24 1.03 1.52 -3.86
N GLY A 25 1.23 0.75 -4.91
CA GLY A 25 2.38 -0.13 -5.06
C GLY A 25 2.80 -0.27 -6.51
N ASN A 26 3.93 -0.90 -6.73
CA ASN A 26 4.44 -1.13 -8.08
C ASN A 26 3.48 -1.94 -8.94
N VAL A 27 2.68 -2.81 -8.32
CA VAL A 27 1.68 -3.63 -9.03
C VAL A 27 0.58 -2.79 -9.68
N ASP A 28 0.46 -1.51 -9.31
CA ASP A 28 -0.58 -0.60 -9.81
C ASP A 28 -0.17 0.10 -11.10
N PHE A 29 1.10 0.06 -11.49
CA PHE A 29 1.58 0.76 -12.70
C PHE A 29 1.00 0.16 -13.97
N ALA A 30 1.08 -1.16 -14.12
CA ALA A 30 0.60 -1.81 -15.34
C ALA A 30 -0.90 -1.60 -15.59
N PRO A 31 -1.79 -1.81 -14.60
CA PRO A 31 -3.21 -1.53 -14.83
C PRO A 31 -3.47 -0.04 -15.10
N THR A 32 -2.73 0.86 -14.49
CA THR A 32 -2.87 2.29 -14.74
C THR A 32 -2.47 2.64 -16.18
N PHE A 33 -1.37 2.09 -16.68
CA PHE A 33 -0.93 2.32 -18.06
C PHE A 33 -1.91 1.73 -19.06
N LEU A 34 -2.42 0.53 -18.81
CA LEU A 34 -3.43 -0.08 -19.68
C LEU A 34 -4.69 0.77 -19.73
N HIS A 35 -5.11 1.32 -18.60
CA HIS A 35 -6.25 2.22 -18.55
C HIS A 35 -6.02 3.48 -19.37
N LEU A 36 -4.83 4.09 -19.26
CA LEU A 36 -4.49 5.30 -20.03
C LEU A 36 -4.42 5.03 -21.55
N LEU A 37 -4.06 3.81 -21.94
CA LEU A 37 -4.00 3.40 -23.34
C LEU A 37 -5.33 2.86 -23.85
N ASP A 38 -6.36 2.86 -23.02
CA ASP A 38 -7.69 2.34 -23.34
C ASP A 38 -7.67 0.86 -23.74
N LEU A 39 -6.87 0.09 -23.00
CA LEU A 39 -6.74 -1.34 -23.19
C LEU A 39 -7.37 -2.08 -22.01
N ASP A 40 -7.83 -3.31 -22.29
CA ASP A 40 -8.40 -4.16 -21.25
C ASP A 40 -7.35 -4.59 -20.23
N ILE A 41 -7.77 -4.63 -18.97
CA ILE A 41 -6.89 -5.08 -17.88
C ILE A 41 -7.12 -6.58 -17.67
N PRO A 42 -6.08 -7.43 -17.86
CA PRO A 42 -6.23 -8.88 -17.64
C PRO A 42 -6.63 -9.21 -16.20
N ARG A 43 -7.48 -10.22 -16.04
CA ARG A 43 -7.96 -10.65 -14.73
C ARG A 43 -6.87 -11.05 -13.73
N PRO A 44 -5.77 -11.71 -14.14
CA PRO A 44 -4.71 -12.06 -13.18
C PRO A 44 -3.97 -10.86 -12.61
N MET A 45 -4.11 -9.69 -13.22
CA MET A 45 -3.45 -8.48 -12.75
C MET A 45 -4.12 -7.96 -11.49
N GLN A 46 -3.39 -7.93 -10.38
CA GLN A 46 -3.95 -7.66 -9.06
C GLN A 46 -3.91 -6.19 -8.64
N GLY A 47 -3.13 -5.38 -9.34
CA GLY A 47 -3.05 -3.97 -9.04
C GLY A 47 -4.34 -3.22 -9.38
N ARG A 48 -4.47 -2.00 -8.87
CA ARG A 48 -5.59 -1.12 -9.19
C ARG A 48 -5.16 -0.01 -10.13
N VAL A 49 -6.10 0.56 -10.86
CA VAL A 49 -5.85 1.80 -11.60
C VAL A 49 -5.76 2.93 -10.59
N LEU A 50 -4.71 3.72 -10.68
CA LEU A 50 -4.48 4.86 -9.78
C LEU A 50 -5.31 6.06 -10.21
N HIS A 51 -6.65 5.95 -10.14
CA HIS A 51 -7.57 7.02 -10.53
C HIS A 51 -7.31 8.32 -9.76
N ASP A 52 -6.88 8.21 -8.51
CA ASP A 52 -6.57 9.36 -7.66
C ASP A 52 -5.38 10.19 -8.19
N ALA A 53 -4.53 9.60 -9.02
CA ALA A 53 -3.41 10.31 -9.66
C ALA A 53 -3.75 10.83 -11.05
N LEU A 54 -4.86 10.40 -11.63
CA LEU A 54 -5.26 10.82 -12.98
C LEU A 54 -5.96 12.16 -12.94
N ARG A 55 -5.75 12.95 -13.99
CA ARG A 55 -6.26 14.31 -14.11
C ARG A 55 -7.78 14.40 -13.91
N ASP A 56 -8.51 13.50 -14.53
CA ASP A 56 -9.97 13.45 -14.45
C ASP A 56 -10.47 12.35 -13.53
N GLY A 57 -9.58 11.84 -12.69
CA GLY A 57 -9.89 10.76 -11.77
C GLY A 57 -10.43 11.23 -10.43
N SER A 58 -10.58 10.30 -9.51
CA SER A 58 -11.14 10.57 -8.20
C SER A 58 -10.28 11.54 -7.39
N ASP A 59 -10.92 12.25 -6.46
CA ASP A 59 -10.22 13.12 -5.52
C ASP A 59 -9.48 12.27 -4.48
N PRO A 60 -8.16 12.38 -4.36
CA PRO A 60 -7.41 11.58 -3.40
C PRO A 60 -7.80 11.84 -1.94
N THR A 61 -8.33 13.03 -1.63
CA THR A 61 -8.78 13.35 -0.28
C THR A 61 -10.08 12.63 0.10
N MET A 62 -10.79 12.09 -0.89
CA MET A 62 -12.06 11.39 -0.69
C MET A 62 -11.90 9.88 -0.69
N ALA A 63 -10.67 9.37 -0.81
CA ALA A 63 -10.42 7.93 -0.82
C ALA A 63 -10.75 7.31 0.54
N ALA A 64 -11.44 6.18 0.51
CA ALA A 64 -11.72 5.41 1.71
C ALA A 64 -10.54 4.47 1.97
N ILE A 65 -9.83 4.73 3.06
CA ILE A 65 -8.64 3.95 3.43
C ILE A 65 -8.94 3.23 4.74
N GLU A 66 -8.76 1.90 4.73
CA GLU A 66 -8.90 1.09 5.93
C GLU A 66 -7.53 0.63 6.39
N THR A 67 -7.29 0.71 7.70
CA THR A 67 -6.03 0.26 8.29
C THR A 67 -6.28 -1.01 9.11
N THR A 68 -5.47 -2.03 8.88
CA THR A 68 -5.55 -3.31 9.57
C THR A 68 -4.20 -3.69 10.13
N GLU A 69 -4.18 -4.22 11.34
CA GLU A 69 -2.97 -4.78 11.94
C GLU A 69 -3.06 -6.30 12.01
N VAL A 70 -1.98 -6.96 11.65
CA VAL A 70 -1.83 -8.41 11.81
C VAL A 70 -0.59 -8.64 12.66
N THR A 71 -0.77 -9.38 13.75
CA THR A 71 0.31 -9.71 14.67
C THR A 71 0.53 -11.21 14.70
N VAL A 72 1.78 -11.60 14.54
CA VAL A 72 2.21 -13.00 14.60
C VAL A 72 3.38 -13.11 15.55
N GLU A 73 3.37 -14.12 16.39
CA GLU A 73 4.48 -14.41 17.27
C GLU A 73 4.95 -15.85 17.10
N ASN A 74 6.22 -16.10 17.40
CA ASN A 74 6.75 -17.46 17.39
C ASN A 74 6.26 -18.25 18.62
N GLU A 75 6.56 -19.55 18.66
CA GLU A 75 6.00 -20.46 19.68
C GLU A 75 6.24 -20.00 21.11
N ASP A 76 7.43 -19.46 21.41
CA ASP A 76 7.77 -19.04 22.76
C ASP A 76 7.48 -17.56 23.03
N GLY A 77 6.97 -16.83 22.06
CA GLY A 77 6.67 -15.40 22.20
C GLY A 77 7.89 -14.49 22.24
N SER A 78 9.08 -15.01 21.91
CA SER A 78 10.31 -14.19 21.92
C SER A 78 10.39 -13.20 20.78
N TYR A 79 9.68 -13.46 19.68
CA TYR A 79 9.56 -12.54 18.55
C TYR A 79 8.10 -12.27 18.25
N VAL A 80 7.77 -11.01 18.10
CA VAL A 80 6.43 -10.57 17.70
C VAL A 80 6.57 -9.69 16.47
N LEU A 81 5.93 -10.11 15.38
CA LEU A 81 5.88 -9.35 14.15
C LEU A 81 4.50 -8.72 14.02
N THR A 82 4.46 -7.43 13.83
CA THR A 82 3.23 -6.69 13.53
C THR A 82 3.33 -6.09 12.15
N ALA A 83 2.35 -6.39 11.31
CA ALA A 83 2.21 -5.80 9.98
C ALA A 83 1.03 -4.86 9.97
N VAL A 84 1.24 -3.65 9.49
CA VAL A 84 0.18 -2.67 9.30
C VAL A 84 -0.14 -2.57 7.82
N LEU A 85 -1.39 -2.82 7.48
CA LEU A 85 -1.88 -2.87 6.11
C LEU A 85 -2.90 -1.77 5.88
N SER A 86 -2.82 -1.13 4.73
CA SER A 86 -3.80 -0.14 4.29
C SER A 86 -4.61 -0.71 3.14
N GLY A 87 -5.94 -0.64 3.24
CA GLY A 87 -6.86 -1.11 2.21
C GLY A 87 -7.47 0.03 1.42
N VAL A 88 -7.44 -0.07 0.11
CA VAL A 88 -8.04 0.90 -0.83
C VAL A 88 -8.60 0.12 -2.02
N ASP A 89 -9.84 0.38 -2.39
CA ASP A 89 -10.49 -0.21 -3.56
C ASP A 89 -10.39 -1.74 -3.60
N GLY A 90 -10.53 -2.38 -2.44
CA GLY A 90 -10.44 -3.83 -2.33
C GLY A 90 -9.03 -4.40 -2.41
N ARG A 91 -8.00 -3.57 -2.42
CA ARG A 91 -6.59 -3.97 -2.39
C ARG A 91 -5.99 -3.64 -1.04
N SER A 92 -5.01 -4.45 -0.65
CA SER A 92 -4.27 -4.23 0.59
C SER A 92 -2.81 -3.94 0.28
N TYR A 93 -2.26 -2.95 0.95
CA TYR A 93 -0.87 -2.53 0.82
C TYR A 93 -0.19 -2.65 2.16
N LEU A 94 1.02 -3.21 2.16
CA LEU A 94 1.82 -3.27 3.37
C LEU A 94 2.40 -1.88 3.64
N ASP A 95 1.98 -1.29 4.74
CA ASP A 95 2.46 0.02 5.14
C ASP A 95 3.83 -0.07 5.80
N TYR A 96 3.90 -0.85 6.87
CA TYR A 96 5.16 -1.12 7.55
C TYR A 96 5.02 -2.36 8.42
N THR A 97 6.17 -2.88 8.83
CA THR A 97 6.25 -3.96 9.80
C THR A 97 7.10 -3.52 10.97
N THR A 98 6.76 -4.02 12.14
CA THR A 98 7.58 -3.88 13.33
C THR A 98 7.88 -5.25 13.90
N VAL A 99 9.08 -5.43 14.43
CA VAL A 99 9.49 -6.67 15.08
C VAL A 99 9.88 -6.33 16.50
N GLU A 100 9.24 -7.00 17.44
CA GLU A 100 9.59 -6.89 18.85
C GLU A 100 10.29 -8.17 19.28
N ARG A 101 11.47 -8.03 19.84
CA ARG A 101 12.20 -9.14 20.42
C ARG A 101 12.07 -9.06 21.93
N ARG A 102 11.51 -10.11 22.54
CA ARG A 102 11.32 -10.19 23.99
C ARG A 102 12.38 -11.05 24.62
N ASP A 103 12.90 -10.59 25.74
CA ASP A 103 13.82 -11.36 26.55
C ASP A 103 13.03 -12.20 27.56
N LEU A 104 12.81 -13.47 27.24
CA LEU A 104 12.04 -14.37 28.09
C LEU A 104 12.76 -14.73 29.38
N VAL A 105 14.09 -14.59 29.42
CA VAL A 105 14.86 -14.86 30.63
C VAL A 105 14.53 -13.88 31.74
N ALA A 106 14.33 -12.60 31.39
CA ALA A 106 13.95 -11.56 32.34
C ALA A 106 12.56 -11.79 32.94
N GLU A 107 11.69 -12.48 32.24
CA GLU A 107 10.32 -12.73 32.68
C GLU A 107 10.23 -13.83 33.75
N ARG A 108 11.29 -14.55 33.97
CA ARG A 108 11.32 -15.64 35.00
C ARG A 108 11.46 -15.11 36.42
N ASP A 109 11.85 -13.88 36.55
CA ASP A 109 12.01 -13.23 37.85
C ASP A 109 10.66 -12.60 38.29
#